data_2c7f7d531b10525e0bbbaacb6b4c1655
#
_entry.id   2c7f7d531b10525e0bbbaacb6b4c1655
#
_cell.length_a   1.000
_cell.length_b   1.000
_cell.length_c   1.000
_cell.angle_alpha   90.00
_cell.angle_beta   90.00
_cell.angle_gamma   90.00
#
_symmetry.space_group_name_H-M   'P 1'
#
loop_
_entity.id
_entity.type
_entity.pdbx_description
1 polymer ?
#
loop_
_entity_poly.entity_id
_entity_poly.type
_entity_poly.pdbx_seq_one_letter_code
_entity_poly.pdbx_strand_id
1 'polypeptide(L)'
;TFDKHNYSDDMEVFERFAVRAVIIRDGKLAMQQAGEGYYKILGGGIDAGETNEVALAREVREEAGLLVVPESIRECGKVIEKRRDIFEDDKIYYCHTYVYFCDVKDEHVAAQMTDSEIRLEYHLSWATPDEIIKANSAFLDKEWIARDTKIVELIKEMC
;
A
#
# COMPACT_ATOMS: atom_id res chain seq x y z
N THR A 1 7.92 -8.23 -9.28
CA THR A 1 8.42 -7.05 -10.02
C THR A 1 7.43 -6.65 -11.10
N PHE A 2 7.10 -5.38 -11.15
CA PHE A 2 6.24 -4.79 -12.18
C PHE A 2 7.08 -3.83 -13.02
N ASP A 3 7.58 -4.28 -14.15
CA ASP A 3 8.36 -3.47 -15.08
C ASP A 3 7.58 -3.33 -16.39
N LYS A 4 7.15 -2.11 -16.73
CA LYS A 4 6.37 -1.86 -17.94
C LYS A 4 7.21 -1.66 -19.18
N HIS A 5 8.52 -1.49 -19.03
CA HIS A 5 9.45 -1.25 -20.15
C HIS A 5 9.00 -0.12 -21.08
N ASN A 6 8.30 0.89 -20.55
CA ASN A 6 7.77 2.02 -21.31
C ASN A 6 8.61 3.30 -21.19
N TYR A 7 9.88 3.14 -20.91
CA TYR A 7 10.85 4.22 -20.68
C TYR A 7 12.13 3.98 -21.48
N SER A 8 12.95 5.01 -21.57
CA SER A 8 14.28 4.96 -22.19
C SER A 8 15.34 4.93 -21.09
N ASP A 9 16.42 4.15 -21.27
CA ASP A 9 17.47 3.98 -20.24
C ASP A 9 18.21 5.29 -19.92
N ASP A 10 18.14 6.29 -20.82
CA ASP A 10 18.77 7.59 -20.63
C ASP A 10 17.90 8.58 -19.84
N MET A 11 16.67 8.20 -19.47
CA MET A 11 15.77 9.04 -18.68
C MET A 11 16.24 9.11 -17.22
N GLU A 12 15.98 10.25 -16.58
CA GLU A 12 16.25 10.43 -15.15
C GLU A 12 15.39 9.47 -14.32
N VAL A 13 15.99 8.86 -13.29
CA VAL A 13 15.29 7.93 -12.40
C VAL A 13 14.80 8.66 -11.16
N PHE A 14 13.50 8.57 -10.88
CA PHE A 14 12.90 8.95 -9.61
C PHE A 14 12.74 7.69 -8.77
N GLU A 15 13.62 7.50 -7.80
CA GLU A 15 13.59 6.33 -6.91
C GLU A 15 12.81 6.63 -5.64
N ARG A 16 11.87 5.75 -5.31
CA ARG A 16 11.01 5.91 -4.14
C ARG A 16 11.04 4.63 -3.28
N PHE A 17 10.99 4.83 -1.98
CA PHE A 17 10.91 3.75 -1.00
C PHE A 17 9.61 3.88 -0.21
N ALA A 18 8.88 2.78 -0.12
CA ALA A 18 7.57 2.75 0.54
C ALA A 18 7.41 1.48 1.37
N VAL A 19 6.46 1.52 2.30
CA VAL A 19 6.08 0.38 3.13
C VAL A 19 4.58 0.13 3.00
N ARG A 20 4.18 -1.15 3.12
CA ARG A 20 2.78 -1.56 3.15
C ARG A 20 2.56 -2.56 4.27
N ALA A 21 1.44 -2.41 4.98
CA ALA A 21 1.09 -3.24 6.13
C ALA A 21 -0.03 -4.21 5.78
N VAL A 22 0.23 -5.50 5.95
CA VAL A 22 -0.78 -6.55 5.84
C VAL A 22 -1.22 -6.92 7.24
N ILE A 23 -2.42 -6.51 7.60
CA ILE A 23 -3.02 -6.71 8.92
C ILE A 23 -4.22 -7.63 8.75
N ILE A 24 -4.15 -8.82 9.33
CA ILE A 24 -5.20 -9.84 9.17
C ILE A 24 -5.88 -10.11 10.50
N ARG A 25 -7.21 -10.00 10.52
CA ARG A 25 -8.06 -10.40 11.66
C ARG A 25 -9.30 -11.11 11.12
N ASP A 26 -9.58 -12.30 11.67
CA ASP A 26 -10.77 -13.09 11.32
C ASP A 26 -10.93 -13.29 9.80
N GLY A 27 -9.80 -13.54 9.11
CA GLY A 27 -9.79 -13.75 7.67
C GLY A 27 -9.95 -12.50 6.82
N LYS A 28 -9.93 -11.32 7.43
CA LYS A 28 -10.08 -10.04 6.74
C LYS A 28 -8.82 -9.20 6.88
N LEU A 29 -8.53 -8.42 5.84
CA LEU A 29 -7.41 -7.48 5.83
C LEU A 29 -7.92 -6.07 6.15
N ALA A 30 -7.13 -5.32 6.91
CA ALA A 30 -7.36 -3.90 7.12
C ALA A 30 -6.94 -3.16 5.85
N MET A 31 -7.87 -2.53 5.19
CA MET A 31 -7.65 -1.83 3.93
C MET A 31 -8.17 -0.41 4.01
N GLN A 32 -7.68 0.44 3.13
CA GLN A 32 -8.26 1.74 2.89
C GLN A 32 -9.16 1.63 1.66
N GLN A 33 -10.46 1.88 1.83
CA GLN A 33 -11.42 1.81 0.73
C GLN A 33 -11.78 3.22 0.27
N ALA A 34 -11.73 3.45 -1.03
CA ALA A 34 -12.14 4.73 -1.63
C ALA A 34 -13.67 4.81 -1.78
N GLY A 35 -14.18 6.03 -1.90
CA GLY A 35 -15.60 6.24 -2.20
C GLY A 35 -16.06 5.57 -3.49
N GLU A 36 -15.16 5.42 -4.47
CA GLU A 36 -15.43 4.68 -5.72
C GLU A 36 -15.54 3.16 -5.51
N GLY A 37 -15.08 2.64 -4.37
CA GLY A 37 -15.22 1.23 -4.00
C GLY A 37 -13.96 0.38 -4.05
N TYR A 38 -12.87 0.84 -4.67
CA TYR A 38 -11.65 0.06 -4.70
C TYR A 38 -10.93 0.10 -3.35
N TYR A 39 -10.08 -0.91 -3.11
CA TYR A 39 -9.30 -1.05 -1.88
C TYR A 39 -7.83 -0.88 -2.17
N LYS A 40 -7.11 -0.25 -1.23
CA LYS A 40 -5.64 -0.24 -1.25
C LYS A 40 -5.10 -0.64 0.11
N ILE A 41 -3.90 -1.23 0.10
CA ILE A 41 -3.22 -1.66 1.31
C ILE A 41 -2.70 -0.44 2.06
N LEU A 42 -2.80 -0.45 3.39
CA LEU A 42 -2.30 0.63 4.24
C LEU A 42 -0.80 0.79 4.09
N GLY A 43 -0.33 2.02 4.00
CA GLY A 43 1.09 2.31 3.91
C GLY A 43 1.36 3.55 3.06
N GLY A 44 2.63 3.84 2.85
CA GLY A 44 3.05 5.00 2.07
C GLY A 44 4.55 5.14 2.04
N GLY A 45 5.01 6.32 1.64
CA GLY A 45 6.43 6.63 1.51
C GLY A 45 7.16 6.66 2.84
N ILE A 46 8.43 6.27 2.81
CA ILE A 46 9.33 6.35 3.97
C ILE A 46 9.93 7.75 3.96
N ASP A 47 9.80 8.47 5.09
CA ASP A 47 10.39 9.80 5.23
C ASP A 47 11.89 9.70 5.52
N ALA A 48 12.63 10.77 5.21
CA ALA A 48 14.06 10.81 5.47
C ALA A 48 14.35 10.56 6.96
N GLY A 49 15.27 9.64 7.23
CA GLY A 49 15.68 9.30 8.60
C GLY A 49 14.78 8.29 9.32
N GLU A 50 13.64 7.89 8.72
CA GLU A 50 12.81 6.85 9.30
C GLU A 50 13.35 5.46 8.98
N THR A 51 13.19 4.53 9.93
CA THR A 51 13.31 3.10 9.62
C THR A 51 12.03 2.63 8.94
N ASN A 52 12.06 1.47 8.30
CA ASN A 52 10.87 0.88 7.68
C ASN A 52 9.75 0.67 8.71
N GLU A 53 10.09 0.20 9.90
CA GLU A 53 9.14 -0.08 10.97
C GLU A 53 8.47 1.20 11.50
N VAL A 54 9.24 2.27 11.65
CA VAL A 54 8.72 3.57 12.09
C VAL A 54 7.77 4.13 11.02
N ALA A 55 8.15 4.07 9.75
CA ALA A 55 7.32 4.52 8.64
C ALA A 55 6.02 3.73 8.57
N LEU A 56 6.09 2.41 8.74
CA LEU A 56 4.93 1.52 8.73
C LEU A 56 3.93 1.91 9.81
N ALA A 57 4.39 2.05 11.05
CA ALA A 57 3.55 2.43 12.19
C ALA A 57 2.92 3.81 11.99
N ARG A 58 3.70 4.77 11.48
CA ARG A 58 3.22 6.12 11.21
C ARG A 58 2.11 6.13 10.16
N GLU A 59 2.35 5.47 9.03
CA GLU A 59 1.38 5.43 7.92
C GLU A 59 0.09 4.73 8.31
N VAL A 60 0.17 3.61 9.02
CA VAL A 60 -1.02 2.87 9.49
C VAL A 60 -1.85 3.75 10.43
N ARG A 61 -1.19 4.49 11.32
CA ARG A 61 -1.89 5.40 12.23
C ARG A 61 -2.54 6.57 11.47
N GLU A 62 -1.81 7.20 10.55
CA GLU A 62 -2.33 8.34 9.78
C GLU A 62 -3.51 7.95 8.91
N GLU A 63 -3.44 6.82 8.22
CA GLU A 63 -4.47 6.40 7.26
C GLU A 63 -5.68 5.73 7.90
N ALA A 64 -5.50 5.02 8.99
CA ALA A 64 -6.57 4.18 9.57
C ALA A 64 -6.80 4.38 11.07
N GLY A 65 -5.93 5.13 11.74
CA GLY A 65 -6.04 5.30 13.19
C GLY A 65 -5.70 4.04 13.98
N LEU A 66 -5.05 3.07 13.37
CA LEU A 66 -4.65 1.82 14.01
C LEU A 66 -3.23 1.94 14.59
N LEU A 67 -3.03 1.30 15.73
CA LEU A 67 -1.74 1.34 16.45
C LEU A 67 -1.02 0.01 16.27
N VAL A 68 0.04 0.01 15.48
CA VAL A 68 0.84 -1.18 15.20
C VAL A 68 1.54 -1.65 16.48
N VAL A 69 1.53 -2.97 16.72
CA VAL A 69 2.33 -3.61 17.77
C VAL A 69 3.73 -3.84 17.21
N PRO A 70 4.76 -3.11 17.68
CA PRO A 70 6.10 -3.17 17.05
C PRO A 70 6.69 -4.58 16.99
N GLU A 71 6.51 -5.38 18.03
CA GLU A 71 7.06 -6.73 18.13
C GLU A 71 6.41 -7.71 17.14
N SER A 72 5.26 -7.36 16.58
CA SER A 72 4.52 -8.20 15.63
C SER A 72 4.97 -8.01 14.19
N ILE A 73 5.77 -6.99 13.89
CA ILE A 73 6.20 -6.68 12.53
C ILE A 73 7.13 -7.78 12.01
N ARG A 74 6.77 -8.38 10.89
CA ARG A 74 7.59 -9.41 10.22
C ARG A 74 7.53 -9.25 8.72
N GLU A 75 8.62 -9.56 8.05
CA GLU A 75 8.72 -9.42 6.61
C GLU A 75 7.74 -10.33 5.88
N CYS A 76 7.03 -9.77 4.90
CA CYS A 76 6.20 -10.51 3.95
C CYS A 76 6.91 -10.62 2.61
N GLY A 77 7.40 -9.51 2.08
CA GLY A 77 8.07 -9.49 0.80
C GLY A 77 8.40 -8.09 0.33
N LYS A 78 8.83 -8.02 -0.92
CA LYS A 78 9.21 -6.76 -1.56
C LYS A 78 8.61 -6.70 -2.95
N VAL A 79 8.05 -5.55 -3.32
CA VAL A 79 7.53 -5.29 -4.66
C VAL A 79 8.36 -4.19 -5.29
N ILE A 80 8.81 -4.43 -6.51
CA ILE A 80 9.53 -3.44 -7.31
C ILE A 80 8.65 -3.02 -8.48
N GLU A 81 8.47 -1.71 -8.64
CA GLU A 81 7.75 -1.13 -9.77
C GLU A 81 8.72 -0.25 -10.57
N LYS A 82 8.75 -0.44 -11.87
CA LYS A 82 9.58 0.37 -12.75
C LYS A 82 8.77 0.71 -14.01
N ARG A 83 8.61 2.00 -14.25
CA ARG A 83 7.83 2.48 -15.38
C ARG A 83 8.13 3.96 -15.64
N ARG A 84 7.68 4.47 -16.79
CA ARG A 84 7.64 5.92 -16.99
C ARG A 84 6.73 6.52 -15.92
N ASP A 85 7.18 7.65 -15.32
CA ASP A 85 6.40 8.32 -14.30
C ASP A 85 5.08 8.84 -14.90
N ILE A 86 3.98 8.65 -14.18
CA ILE A 86 2.66 9.09 -14.65
C ILE A 86 2.46 10.61 -14.51
N PHE A 87 3.28 11.28 -13.71
CA PHE A 87 3.20 12.73 -13.48
C PHE A 87 4.29 13.49 -14.25
N GLU A 88 5.45 12.88 -14.48
CA GLU A 88 6.59 13.47 -15.17
C GLU A 88 7.09 12.54 -16.28
N ASP A 89 6.66 12.78 -17.51
CA ASP A 89 6.91 11.91 -18.68
C ASP A 89 8.39 11.68 -18.99
N ASP A 90 9.27 12.54 -18.53
CA ASP A 90 10.71 12.46 -18.78
C ASP A 90 11.49 11.67 -17.73
N LYS A 91 10.79 11.08 -16.77
CA LYS A 91 11.40 10.33 -15.66
C LYS A 91 10.94 8.88 -15.62
N ILE A 92 11.81 8.04 -15.07
CA ILE A 92 11.50 6.65 -14.73
C ILE A 92 11.07 6.63 -13.26
N TYR A 93 9.87 6.13 -12.99
CA TYR A 93 9.41 5.84 -11.63
C TYR A 93 9.94 4.46 -11.23
N TYR A 94 10.77 4.43 -10.20
CA TYR A 94 11.39 3.21 -9.69
C TYR A 94 11.09 3.11 -8.19
N CYS A 95 10.11 2.29 -7.83
CA CYS A 95 9.62 2.21 -6.46
C CYS A 95 9.93 0.85 -5.84
N HIS A 96 10.49 0.90 -4.64
CA HIS A 96 10.73 -0.26 -3.80
C HIS A 96 9.71 -0.24 -2.67
N THR A 97 8.80 -1.20 -2.67
CA THR A 97 7.79 -1.32 -1.62
C THR A 97 8.09 -2.53 -0.75
N TYR A 98 8.35 -2.28 0.53
CA TYR A 98 8.56 -3.34 1.52
C TYR A 98 7.22 -3.67 2.17
N VAL A 99 6.83 -4.93 2.10
CA VAL A 99 5.55 -5.41 2.61
C VAL A 99 5.79 -6.19 3.90
N TYR A 100 5.05 -5.84 4.94
CA TYR A 100 5.17 -6.45 6.26
C TYR A 100 3.82 -6.98 6.74
N PHE A 101 3.86 -8.12 7.42
CA PHE A 101 2.75 -8.53 8.28
C PHE A 101 2.90 -7.81 9.61
N CYS A 102 1.82 -7.38 10.20
CA CYS A 102 1.83 -6.88 11.58
C CYS A 102 0.45 -7.00 12.22
N ASP A 103 0.43 -6.91 13.55
CA ASP A 103 -0.78 -6.84 14.32
C ASP A 103 -0.99 -5.42 14.84
N VAL A 104 -2.21 -5.10 15.19
CA VAL A 104 -2.56 -3.80 15.77
C VAL A 104 -3.24 -4.00 17.12
N LYS A 105 -3.16 -2.97 17.96
CA LYS A 105 -3.82 -2.95 19.25
C LYS A 105 -5.34 -2.86 19.06
N ASP A 106 -6.11 -3.23 20.09
CA ASP A 106 -7.56 -3.04 20.07
C ASP A 106 -7.93 -1.56 20.16
N GLU A 107 -7.09 -0.77 20.81
CA GLU A 107 -7.25 0.69 20.87
C GLU A 107 -6.97 1.31 19.52
N HIS A 108 -7.67 2.38 19.18
CA HIS A 108 -7.42 3.14 17.96
C HIS A 108 -7.54 4.65 18.22
N VAL A 109 -6.97 5.43 17.33
CA VAL A 109 -6.97 6.89 17.39
C VAL A 109 -7.61 7.46 16.12
N ALA A 110 -7.81 8.77 16.08
CA ALA A 110 -8.33 9.42 14.87
C ALA A 110 -7.30 9.35 13.74
N ALA A 111 -7.75 9.03 12.54
CA ALA A 111 -6.91 9.06 11.34
C ALA A 111 -6.53 10.51 10.99
N GLN A 112 -5.38 10.68 10.34
CA GLN A 112 -4.88 11.98 9.90
C GLN A 112 -4.58 11.90 8.40
N MET A 113 -5.64 11.78 7.60
CA MET A 113 -5.52 11.63 6.16
C MET A 113 -5.15 12.94 5.48
N THR A 114 -4.46 12.83 4.35
CA THR A 114 -4.13 13.97 3.49
C THR A 114 -5.40 14.53 2.82
N ASP A 115 -5.32 15.74 2.28
CA ASP A 115 -6.44 16.38 1.58
C ASP A 115 -6.92 15.54 0.39
N SER A 116 -5.99 14.93 -0.36
CA SER A 116 -6.35 14.06 -1.50
C SER A 116 -7.04 12.77 -1.05
N GLU A 117 -6.63 12.20 0.08
CA GLU A 117 -7.28 11.01 0.66
C GLU A 117 -8.70 11.34 1.12
N ILE A 118 -8.89 12.52 1.72
CA ILE A 118 -10.22 12.99 2.14
C ILE A 118 -11.12 13.20 0.91
N ARG A 119 -10.62 13.82 -0.15
CA ARG A 119 -11.37 14.04 -1.39
C ARG A 119 -11.81 12.76 -2.06
N LEU A 120 -10.98 11.71 -2.00
CA LEU A 120 -11.28 10.41 -2.56
C LEU A 120 -12.13 9.55 -1.61
N GLU A 121 -12.51 10.10 -0.48
CA GLU A 121 -13.36 9.45 0.53
C GLU A 121 -12.78 8.13 1.04
N TYR A 122 -11.46 8.08 1.25
CA TYR A 122 -10.81 6.92 1.83
C TYR A 122 -11.23 6.71 3.28
N HIS A 123 -11.48 5.47 3.63
CA HIS A 123 -11.80 5.07 5.01
C HIS A 123 -11.29 3.66 5.28
N LEU A 124 -11.06 3.36 6.55
CA LEU A 124 -10.67 2.02 6.97
C LEU A 124 -11.83 1.05 6.70
N SER A 125 -11.52 -0.07 6.07
CA SER A 125 -12.49 -1.13 5.82
C SER A 125 -11.80 -2.49 5.94
N TRP A 126 -12.42 -3.41 6.67
CA TRP A 126 -11.95 -4.79 6.80
C TRP A 126 -12.65 -5.64 5.75
N ALA A 127 -11.89 -6.29 4.89
CA ALA A 127 -12.45 -7.07 3.79
C ALA A 127 -11.66 -8.36 3.58
N THR A 128 -12.34 -9.40 3.10
CA THR A 128 -11.68 -10.65 2.72
C THR A 128 -10.87 -10.45 1.45
N PRO A 129 -9.84 -11.28 1.20
CA PRO A 129 -9.10 -11.21 -0.07
C PRO A 129 -10.01 -11.29 -1.30
N ASP A 130 -11.02 -12.15 -1.28
CA ASP A 130 -11.96 -12.28 -2.41
C ASP A 130 -12.78 -11.02 -2.64
N GLU A 131 -13.25 -10.38 -1.58
CA GLU A 131 -13.97 -9.11 -1.67
C GLU A 131 -13.10 -8.01 -2.28
N ILE A 132 -11.83 -7.94 -1.84
CA ILE A 132 -10.86 -6.96 -2.34
C ILE A 132 -10.58 -7.18 -3.82
N ILE A 133 -10.27 -8.40 -4.21
CA ILE A 133 -9.96 -8.76 -5.60
C ILE A 133 -11.14 -8.44 -6.53
N LYS A 134 -12.34 -8.78 -6.09
CA LYS A 134 -13.56 -8.51 -6.86
C LYS A 134 -13.79 -7.01 -7.03
N ALA A 135 -13.72 -6.24 -5.95
CA ALA A 135 -13.92 -4.80 -5.99
C ALA A 135 -12.89 -4.09 -6.86
N ASN A 136 -11.64 -4.54 -6.80
CA ASN A 136 -10.53 -3.94 -7.55
C ASN A 136 -10.52 -4.31 -9.03
N SER A 137 -11.24 -5.33 -9.44
CA SER A 137 -11.21 -5.85 -10.82
C SER A 137 -11.59 -4.80 -11.88
N ALA A 138 -12.40 -3.82 -11.52
CA ALA A 138 -12.81 -2.73 -12.41
C ALA A 138 -11.81 -1.56 -12.45
N PHE A 139 -10.76 -1.59 -11.63
CA PHE A 139 -9.83 -0.47 -11.44
C PHE A 139 -8.37 -0.84 -11.71
N LEU A 140 -8.12 -1.95 -12.40
CA LEU A 140 -6.76 -2.45 -12.63
C LEU A 140 -5.95 -1.60 -13.61
N ASP A 141 -6.56 -0.62 -14.26
CA ASP A 141 -5.88 0.41 -15.04
C ASP A 141 -5.07 1.38 -14.15
N LYS A 142 -5.40 1.47 -12.86
CA LYS A 142 -4.65 2.26 -11.89
C LYS A 142 -3.46 1.44 -11.39
N GLU A 143 -2.25 1.99 -11.54
CA GLU A 143 -1.00 1.28 -11.23
C GLU A 143 -0.96 0.77 -9.78
N TRP A 144 -1.34 1.62 -8.82
CA TRP A 144 -1.31 1.26 -7.41
C TRP A 144 -2.37 0.21 -7.05
N ILE A 145 -3.49 0.18 -7.76
CA ILE A 145 -4.54 -0.83 -7.52
C ILE A 145 -4.10 -2.18 -8.09
N ALA A 146 -3.51 -2.21 -9.28
CA ALA A 146 -2.97 -3.43 -9.87
C ALA A 146 -1.89 -4.04 -8.97
N ARG A 147 -0.99 -3.22 -8.44
CA ARG A 147 0.06 -3.66 -7.50
C ARG A 147 -0.55 -4.26 -6.24
N ASP A 148 -1.44 -3.52 -5.58
CA ASP A 148 -2.03 -3.95 -4.31
C ASP A 148 -2.90 -5.19 -4.48
N THR A 149 -3.64 -5.29 -5.59
CA THR A 149 -4.44 -6.47 -5.91
C THR A 149 -3.55 -7.71 -6.06
N LYS A 150 -2.41 -7.56 -6.74
CA LYS A 150 -1.45 -8.67 -6.87
C LYS A 150 -0.89 -9.11 -5.52
N ILE A 151 -0.59 -8.17 -4.64
CA ILE A 151 -0.15 -8.47 -3.27
C ILE A 151 -1.24 -9.26 -2.53
N VAL A 152 -2.49 -8.85 -2.62
CA VAL A 152 -3.63 -9.54 -1.98
C VAL A 152 -3.79 -10.96 -2.53
N GLU A 153 -3.65 -11.14 -3.85
CA GLU A 153 -3.70 -12.47 -4.48
C GLU A 153 -2.62 -13.40 -3.92
N LEU A 154 -1.39 -12.89 -3.78
CA LEU A 154 -0.28 -13.67 -3.21
C LEU A 154 -0.51 -14.00 -1.75
N ILE A 155 -1.07 -13.08 -0.97
CA ILE A 155 -1.42 -13.32 0.44
C ILE A 155 -2.50 -14.40 0.54
N LYS A 156 -3.50 -14.37 -0.32
CA LYS A 156 -4.55 -15.38 -0.36
C LYS A 156 -3.97 -16.78 -0.59
N GLU A 157 -2.96 -16.90 -1.47
CA GLU A 157 -2.29 -18.16 -1.73
C GLU A 157 -1.47 -18.65 -0.54
N MET A 158 -0.97 -17.75 0.32
CA MET A 158 -0.17 -18.07 1.50
C MET A 158 -1.01 -18.54 2.70
N CYS A 159 -2.28 -18.22 2.71
CA CYS A 159 -3.18 -18.48 3.85
C CYS A 159 -4.14 -19.65 3.63
#